data_3cfb1a51be798b1c0bd35c2a9c977c82
#
_entry.id   3cfb1a51be798b1c0bd35c2a9c977c82
#
_cell.length_a   1.000
_cell.length_b   1.000
_cell.length_c   1.000
_cell.angle_alpha   90.00
_cell.angle_beta   90.00
_cell.angle_gamma   90.00
#
_symmetry.space_group_name_H-M   'P 1'
#
loop_
_entity.id
_entity.type
_entity.pdbx_description
1 polymer ?
#
loop_
_entity_poly.entity_id
_entity_poly.type
_entity_poly.pdbx_seq_one_letter_code
_entity_poly.pdbx_strand_id
1 'polypeptide(L)'
;GGWLTVSWEHVTPMMASGLIGIFIGDTALFACLNRMGPRQAGLLFSCHAVFSAILGYFLFSEVMTTIELLGASLVFSGVVMAIFFGRRGQVNNVLEDIKGNIWVGIGLGLTAAMCQALGGIIAKPVMQTSIDPVAASAIRMISAFFAHSMLLILGVKVARSTQHIT
;
A
#
# COMPACT_ATOMS: atom_id res chain seq x y z
N GLY A 1 3.33 -14.09 -27.19
CA GLY A 1 3.82 -13.15 -26.21
C GLY A 1 2.67 -12.64 -25.37
N GLY A 2 2.84 -12.54 -24.06
CA GLY A 2 1.78 -12.22 -23.07
C GLY A 2 0.99 -10.93 -23.31
N TRP A 3 1.50 -10.02 -24.10
CA TRP A 3 0.81 -8.77 -24.47
C TRP A 3 -0.38 -8.97 -25.41
N LEU A 4 -0.46 -10.09 -26.12
CA LEU A 4 -1.57 -10.41 -27.03
C LEU A 4 -2.86 -10.80 -26.28
N THR A 5 -2.77 -11.10 -24.98
CA THR A 5 -3.92 -11.43 -24.13
C THR A 5 -4.55 -10.20 -23.48
N VAL A 6 -3.95 -9.01 -23.65
CA VAL A 6 -4.41 -7.76 -23.04
C VAL A 6 -5.53 -7.16 -23.90
N SER A 7 -6.73 -7.02 -23.34
CA SER A 7 -7.84 -6.26 -23.90
C SER A 7 -8.03 -4.94 -23.14
N TRP A 8 -8.73 -3.99 -23.73
CA TRP A 8 -9.05 -2.72 -23.07
C TRP A 8 -9.85 -2.89 -21.78
N GLU A 9 -10.65 -3.94 -21.68
CA GLU A 9 -11.40 -4.29 -20.48
C GLU A 9 -10.49 -4.64 -19.29
N HIS A 10 -9.30 -5.17 -19.56
CA HIS A 10 -8.29 -5.47 -18.53
C HIS A 10 -7.46 -4.25 -18.11
N VAL A 11 -7.22 -3.32 -19.04
CA VAL A 11 -6.35 -2.16 -18.82
C VAL A 11 -6.92 -1.23 -17.74
N THR A 12 -8.21 -0.88 -17.85
CA THR A 12 -8.84 0.07 -16.91
C THR A 12 -8.78 -0.37 -15.44
N PRO A 13 -9.22 -1.59 -15.08
CA PRO A 13 -9.12 -2.04 -13.68
C PRO A 13 -7.67 -2.23 -13.23
N MET A 14 -6.74 -2.62 -14.12
CA MET A 14 -5.34 -2.72 -13.77
C MET A 14 -4.72 -1.35 -13.49
N MET A 15 -5.04 -0.33 -14.29
CA MET A 15 -4.61 1.04 -14.02
C MET A 15 -5.19 1.56 -12.70
N ALA A 16 -6.49 1.38 -12.44
CA ALA A 16 -7.12 1.77 -11.18
C ALA A 16 -6.47 1.06 -9.98
N SER A 17 -6.20 -0.24 -10.11
CA SER A 17 -5.48 -1.03 -9.12
C SER A 17 -4.07 -0.47 -8.84
N GLY A 18 -3.34 -0.06 -9.87
CA GLY A 18 -2.01 0.55 -9.75
C GLY A 18 -2.07 1.93 -9.07
N LEU A 19 -3.03 2.77 -9.46
CA LEU A 19 -3.22 4.10 -8.87
C LEU A 19 -3.63 4.02 -7.40
N ILE A 20 -4.59 3.17 -7.05
CA ILE A 20 -5.07 3.07 -5.67
C ILE A 20 -4.05 2.30 -4.82
N GLY A 21 -3.66 1.09 -5.25
CA GLY A 21 -2.82 0.22 -4.45
C GLY A 21 -1.39 0.70 -4.34
N ILE A 22 -0.78 1.10 -5.46
CA ILE A 22 0.63 1.47 -5.49
C ILE A 22 0.79 2.98 -5.29
N PHE A 23 0.21 3.83 -6.13
CA PHE A 23 0.49 5.27 -6.05
C PHE A 23 0.00 5.90 -4.73
N ILE A 24 -1.28 5.73 -4.37
CA ILE A 24 -1.82 6.27 -3.10
C ILE A 24 -1.24 5.50 -1.91
N GLY A 25 -1.17 4.16 -2.02
CA GLY A 25 -0.63 3.30 -0.98
C GLY A 25 0.81 3.61 -0.63
N ASP A 26 1.70 3.71 -1.61
CA ASP A 26 3.12 4.01 -1.38
C ASP A 26 3.32 5.45 -0.91
N THR A 27 2.54 6.41 -1.40
CA THR A 27 2.59 7.79 -0.91
C THR A 27 2.27 7.85 0.59
N ALA A 28 1.22 7.15 1.04
CA ALA A 28 0.87 7.04 2.44
C ALA A 28 1.93 6.27 3.25
N LEU A 29 2.50 5.20 2.67
CA LEU A 29 3.56 4.42 3.28
C LEU A 29 4.83 5.25 3.50
N PHE A 30 5.26 6.01 2.49
CA PHE A 30 6.42 6.89 2.62
C PHE A 30 6.19 8.01 3.64
N ALA A 31 4.97 8.55 3.71
CA ALA A 31 4.61 9.52 4.75
C ALA A 31 4.64 8.88 6.15
N CYS A 32 4.20 7.62 6.29
CA CYS A 32 4.32 6.83 7.52
C CYS A 32 5.78 6.56 7.89
N LEU A 33 6.61 6.11 6.92
CA LEU A 33 8.04 5.88 7.08
C LEU A 33 8.78 7.11 7.64
N ASN A 34 8.50 8.27 7.07
CA ASN A 34 9.11 9.54 7.50
C ASN A 34 8.71 9.96 8.92
N ARG A 35 7.57 9.48 9.44
CA ARG A 35 7.06 9.81 10.78
C ARG A 35 7.43 8.79 11.86
N MET A 36 7.36 7.52 11.52
CA MET A 36 7.45 6.42 12.49
C MET A 36 8.68 5.54 12.32
N GLY A 37 9.42 5.74 11.22
CA GLY A 37 10.55 4.89 10.86
C GLY A 37 10.13 3.57 10.18
N PRO A 38 11.12 2.86 9.58
CA PRO A 38 10.85 1.72 8.71
C PRO A 38 10.24 0.52 9.44
N ARG A 39 10.64 0.28 10.70
CA ARG A 39 10.15 -0.85 11.50
C ARG A 39 8.64 -0.75 11.75
N GLN A 40 8.16 0.39 12.24
CA GLN A 40 6.76 0.57 12.58
C GLN A 40 5.89 0.69 11.34
N ALA A 41 6.37 1.37 10.29
CA ALA A 41 5.67 1.46 9.02
C ALA A 41 5.51 0.09 8.37
N GLY A 42 6.53 -0.76 8.36
CA GLY A 42 6.46 -2.13 7.83
C GLY A 42 5.47 -3.01 8.62
N LEU A 43 5.44 -2.89 9.95
CA LEU A 43 4.47 -3.60 10.78
C LEU A 43 3.03 -3.18 10.47
N LEU A 44 2.75 -1.88 10.38
CA LEU A 44 1.42 -1.38 10.02
C LEU A 44 1.01 -1.80 8.61
N PHE A 45 1.96 -1.74 7.66
CA PHE A 45 1.71 -2.15 6.29
C PHE A 45 1.36 -3.64 6.17
N SER A 46 1.89 -4.52 7.04
CA SER A 46 1.55 -5.95 7.02
C SER A 46 0.06 -6.23 7.31
N CYS A 47 -0.68 -5.28 7.89
CA CYS A 47 -2.13 -5.36 8.04
C CYS A 47 -2.89 -5.45 6.70
N HIS A 48 -2.21 -5.17 5.54
CA HIS A 48 -2.85 -5.31 4.24
C HIS A 48 -3.37 -6.74 3.99
N ALA A 49 -2.71 -7.76 4.54
CA ALA A 49 -3.17 -9.15 4.43
C ALA A 49 -4.52 -9.34 5.13
N VAL A 50 -4.68 -8.76 6.32
CA VAL A 50 -5.96 -8.82 7.09
C VAL A 50 -7.06 -8.07 6.33
N PHE A 51 -6.75 -6.87 5.82
CA PHE A 51 -7.72 -6.11 5.02
C PHE A 51 -8.11 -6.83 3.73
N SER A 52 -7.15 -7.47 3.04
CA SER A 52 -7.43 -8.27 1.84
C SER A 52 -8.35 -9.44 2.14
N ALA A 53 -8.15 -10.12 3.27
CA ALA A 53 -8.98 -11.23 3.70
C ALA A 53 -10.42 -10.77 4.02
N ILE A 54 -10.57 -9.67 4.77
CA ILE A 54 -11.87 -9.07 5.09
C ILE A 54 -12.60 -8.64 3.80
N LEU A 55 -11.92 -7.92 2.91
CA LEU A 55 -12.51 -7.48 1.65
C LEU A 55 -12.86 -8.65 0.73
N GLY A 56 -12.03 -9.70 0.68
CA GLY A 56 -12.31 -10.93 -0.06
C GLY A 56 -13.58 -11.63 0.42
N TYR A 57 -13.77 -11.72 1.73
CA TYR A 57 -14.99 -12.26 2.32
C TYR A 57 -16.24 -11.45 1.91
N PHE A 58 -16.21 -10.12 2.06
CA PHE A 58 -17.38 -9.30 1.79
C PHE A 58 -17.69 -9.11 0.30
N LEU A 59 -16.68 -9.01 -0.55
CA LEU A 59 -16.87 -8.69 -1.97
C LEU A 59 -16.98 -9.92 -2.86
N PHE A 60 -16.32 -11.02 -2.49
CA PHE A 60 -16.30 -12.25 -3.27
C PHE A 60 -16.98 -13.43 -2.58
N SER A 61 -17.55 -13.22 -1.38
CA SER A 61 -18.12 -14.28 -0.55
C SER A 61 -17.15 -15.44 -0.31
N GLU A 62 -15.86 -15.13 -0.23
CA GLU A 62 -14.82 -16.13 0.03
C GLU A 62 -14.88 -16.57 1.48
N VAL A 63 -15.11 -17.85 1.69
CA VAL A 63 -15.09 -18.41 3.05
C VAL A 63 -13.65 -18.64 3.44
N MET A 64 -13.19 -17.93 4.46
CA MET A 64 -11.86 -18.13 5.03
C MET A 64 -11.79 -19.50 5.70
N THR A 65 -10.75 -20.22 5.41
CA THR A 65 -10.44 -21.45 6.16
C THR A 65 -10.00 -21.12 7.59
N THR A 66 -10.14 -22.08 8.50
CA THR A 66 -9.70 -21.90 9.90
C THR A 66 -8.21 -21.53 9.99
N ILE A 67 -7.38 -22.05 9.09
CA ILE A 67 -5.94 -21.73 9.03
C ILE A 67 -5.70 -20.29 8.62
N GLU A 68 -6.44 -19.77 7.64
CA GLU A 68 -6.35 -18.37 7.20
C GLU A 68 -6.81 -17.41 8.30
N LEU A 69 -7.89 -17.77 9.01
CA LEU A 69 -8.38 -16.98 10.14
C LEU A 69 -7.36 -16.94 11.29
N LEU A 70 -6.72 -18.06 11.60
CA LEU A 70 -5.64 -18.11 12.58
C LEU A 70 -4.44 -17.28 12.13
N GLY A 71 -4.04 -17.37 10.87
CA GLY A 71 -2.95 -16.58 10.30
C GLY A 71 -3.23 -15.07 10.39
N ALA A 72 -4.42 -14.63 9.99
CA ALA A 72 -4.83 -13.23 10.09
C ALA A 72 -4.84 -12.72 11.55
N SER A 73 -5.33 -13.55 12.48
CA SER A 73 -5.35 -13.23 13.92
C SER A 73 -3.94 -13.11 14.49
N LEU A 74 -3.01 -13.98 14.08
CA LEU A 74 -1.61 -13.92 14.49
C LEU A 74 -0.91 -12.66 13.96
N VAL A 75 -1.13 -12.30 12.69
CA VAL A 75 -0.59 -11.06 12.11
C VAL A 75 -1.13 -9.86 12.88
N PHE A 76 -2.44 -9.78 13.07
CA PHE A 76 -3.06 -8.65 13.76
C PHE A 76 -2.56 -8.52 15.21
N SER A 77 -2.54 -9.61 15.98
CA SER A 77 -2.04 -9.62 17.36
C SER A 77 -0.55 -9.26 17.43
N GLY A 78 0.26 -9.75 16.49
CA GLY A 78 1.67 -9.41 16.39
C GLY A 78 1.90 -7.92 16.14
N VAL A 79 1.14 -7.30 15.23
CA VAL A 79 1.20 -5.87 14.96
C VAL A 79 0.80 -5.05 16.19
N VAL A 80 -0.33 -5.40 16.82
CA VAL A 80 -0.80 -4.74 18.06
C VAL A 80 0.27 -4.84 19.13
N MET A 81 0.79 -6.03 19.38
CA MET A 81 1.83 -6.26 20.38
C MET A 81 3.11 -5.47 20.09
N ALA A 82 3.54 -5.43 18.82
CA ALA A 82 4.74 -4.69 18.42
C ALA A 82 4.58 -3.16 18.55
N ILE A 83 3.37 -2.63 18.34
CA ILE A 83 3.08 -1.19 18.49
C ILE A 83 3.03 -0.80 19.99
N PHE A 84 2.34 -1.59 20.82
CA PHE A 84 2.13 -1.26 22.22
C PHE A 84 3.34 -1.60 23.10
N PHE A 85 3.98 -2.74 22.86
CA PHE A 85 5.09 -3.25 23.68
C PHE A 85 6.45 -3.14 23.00
N GLY A 86 6.51 -2.73 21.72
CA GLY A 86 7.79 -2.50 21.05
C GLY A 86 8.57 -1.40 21.77
N ARG A 87 9.81 -1.72 22.19
CA ARG A 87 10.70 -0.77 22.85
C ARG A 87 10.93 0.43 21.95
N ARG A 88 10.40 1.57 22.37
CA ARG A 88 10.71 2.89 21.79
C ARG A 88 12.11 3.27 22.24
N GLY A 89 13.06 3.23 21.30
CA GLY A 89 14.31 3.98 21.41
C GLY A 89 15.18 3.74 22.63
N GLN A 90 16.00 2.70 22.61
CA GLN A 90 17.28 2.66 23.34
C GLN A 90 18.50 2.52 22.42
N VAL A 91 18.28 2.62 21.13
CA VAL A 91 19.37 2.78 20.16
C VAL A 91 19.19 4.17 19.56
N ASN A 92 20.21 5.01 19.63
CA ASN A 92 20.29 6.35 19.05
C ASN A 92 20.18 6.31 17.49
N ASN A 93 19.17 5.65 16.96
CA ASN A 93 18.89 5.61 15.54
C ASN A 93 17.92 6.75 15.22
N VAL A 94 18.47 7.83 14.70
CA VAL A 94 17.74 8.99 14.15
C VAL A 94 16.61 8.58 13.19
N LEU A 95 16.68 7.37 12.63
CA LEU A 95 15.68 6.81 11.70
C LEU A 95 14.44 6.21 12.39
N GLU A 96 14.48 5.95 13.70
CA GLU A 96 13.35 5.38 14.46
C GLU A 96 12.66 6.41 15.37
N ASP A 97 13.07 7.67 15.29
CA ASP A 97 12.50 8.74 16.09
C ASP A 97 11.13 9.17 15.53
N ILE A 98 10.09 9.05 16.35
CA ILE A 98 8.73 9.39 15.94
C ILE A 98 8.58 10.90 15.84
N LYS A 99 8.37 11.39 14.63
CA LYS A 99 8.14 12.81 14.35
C LYS A 99 6.66 13.16 14.46
N GLY A 100 6.28 13.88 15.49
CA GLY A 100 4.92 14.40 15.68
C GLY A 100 3.96 13.39 16.31
N ASN A 101 2.66 13.50 16.00
CA ASN A 101 1.62 12.69 16.61
C ASN A 101 1.63 11.25 16.07
N ILE A 102 1.80 10.28 16.96
CA ILE A 102 1.83 8.84 16.63
C ILE A 102 0.56 8.36 15.92
N TRP A 103 -0.62 8.88 16.29
CA TRP A 103 -1.89 8.50 15.69
C TRP A 103 -1.98 8.83 14.21
N VAL A 104 -1.33 9.94 13.79
CA VAL A 104 -1.23 10.29 12.36
C VAL A 104 -0.35 9.27 11.63
N GLY A 105 0.76 8.84 12.23
CA GLY A 105 1.61 7.79 11.67
C GLY A 105 0.88 6.46 11.53
N ILE A 106 0.14 6.04 12.57
CA ILE A 106 -0.69 4.83 12.55
C ILE A 106 -1.76 4.94 11.45
N GLY A 107 -2.47 6.07 11.38
CA GLY A 107 -3.47 6.32 10.33
C GLY A 107 -2.90 6.20 8.93
N LEU A 108 -1.73 6.79 8.67
CA LEU A 108 -1.04 6.70 7.39
C LEU A 108 -0.64 5.26 7.04
N GLY A 109 -0.09 4.51 7.99
CA GLY A 109 0.29 3.10 7.77
C GLY A 109 -0.89 2.21 7.49
N LEU A 110 -2.01 2.38 8.22
CA LEU A 110 -3.25 1.64 7.96
C LEU A 110 -3.90 2.05 6.63
N THR A 111 -3.83 3.34 6.26
CA THR A 111 -4.30 3.80 4.94
C THR A 111 -3.49 3.16 3.82
N ALA A 112 -2.17 3.09 3.95
CA ALA A 112 -1.30 2.41 3.00
C ALA A 112 -1.69 0.93 2.85
N ALA A 113 -1.89 0.24 3.98
CA ALA A 113 -2.31 -1.16 4.02
C ALA A 113 -3.68 -1.38 3.36
N MET A 114 -4.64 -0.50 3.62
CA MET A 114 -5.97 -0.55 3.01
C MET A 114 -5.92 -0.31 1.49
N CYS A 115 -5.16 0.70 1.04
CA CYS A 115 -4.98 0.97 -0.39
C CYS A 115 -4.36 -0.22 -1.11
N GLN A 116 -3.36 -0.87 -0.50
CA GLN A 116 -2.74 -2.06 -1.07
C GLN A 116 -3.74 -3.21 -1.18
N ALA A 117 -4.56 -3.45 -0.15
CA ALA A 117 -5.61 -4.46 -0.16
C ALA A 117 -6.65 -4.17 -1.25
N LEU A 118 -7.13 -2.93 -1.36
CA LEU A 118 -8.07 -2.50 -2.40
C LEU A 118 -7.48 -2.68 -3.80
N GLY A 119 -6.21 -2.30 -4.00
CA GLY A 119 -5.51 -2.52 -5.25
C GLY A 119 -5.48 -3.99 -5.65
N GLY A 120 -5.21 -4.90 -4.70
CA GLY A 120 -5.25 -6.34 -4.92
C GLY A 120 -6.65 -6.85 -5.29
N ILE A 121 -7.67 -6.40 -4.58
CA ILE A 121 -9.07 -6.74 -4.82
C ILE A 121 -9.54 -6.30 -6.21
N ILE A 122 -9.20 -5.09 -6.64
CA ILE A 122 -9.54 -4.58 -7.98
C ILE A 122 -8.83 -5.40 -9.08
N ALA A 123 -7.59 -5.82 -8.84
CA ALA A 123 -6.84 -6.64 -9.78
C ALA A 123 -7.36 -8.09 -9.87
N LYS A 124 -7.94 -8.62 -8.80
CA LYS A 124 -8.29 -10.04 -8.66
C LYS A 124 -9.17 -10.59 -9.80
N PRO A 125 -10.29 -9.95 -10.19
CA PRO A 125 -11.13 -10.47 -11.29
C PRO A 125 -10.38 -10.57 -12.61
N VAL A 126 -9.51 -9.60 -12.90
CA VAL A 126 -8.70 -9.60 -14.13
C VAL A 126 -7.64 -10.70 -14.07
N MET A 127 -7.00 -10.91 -12.92
CA MET A 127 -6.00 -11.97 -12.74
C MET A 127 -6.59 -13.39 -12.81
N GLN A 128 -7.90 -13.54 -12.69
CA GLN A 128 -8.62 -14.81 -12.88
C GLN A 128 -8.97 -15.09 -14.34
N THR A 129 -8.76 -14.14 -15.25
CA THR A 129 -8.91 -14.33 -16.69
C THR A 129 -7.65 -14.95 -17.31
N SER A 130 -7.64 -15.17 -18.63
CA SER A 130 -6.48 -15.68 -19.36
C SER A 130 -5.38 -14.65 -19.62
N ILE A 131 -5.38 -13.49 -18.93
CA ILE A 131 -4.35 -12.47 -19.06
C ILE A 131 -3.01 -12.98 -18.52
N ASP A 132 -1.93 -12.63 -19.20
CA ASP A 132 -0.59 -12.88 -18.68
C ASP A 132 -0.32 -12.06 -17.40
N PRO A 133 0.01 -12.72 -16.27
CA PRO A 133 0.25 -12.01 -15.00
C PRO A 133 1.35 -10.96 -15.06
N VAL A 134 2.36 -11.17 -15.91
CA VAL A 134 3.46 -10.21 -16.11
C VAL A 134 2.95 -8.96 -16.82
N ALA A 135 2.13 -9.12 -17.86
CA ALA A 135 1.53 -8.00 -18.57
C ALA A 135 0.57 -7.20 -17.66
N ALA A 136 -0.26 -7.89 -16.86
CA ALA A 136 -1.14 -7.26 -15.88
C ALA A 136 -0.36 -6.45 -14.83
N SER A 137 0.70 -7.03 -14.28
CA SER A 137 1.57 -6.35 -13.30
C SER A 137 2.30 -5.16 -13.92
N ALA A 138 2.74 -5.27 -15.18
CA ALA A 138 3.39 -4.17 -15.89
C ALA A 138 2.44 -2.97 -16.05
N ILE A 139 1.18 -3.18 -16.40
CA ILE A 139 0.17 -2.11 -16.54
C ILE A 139 -0.01 -1.37 -15.18
N ARG A 140 -0.10 -2.11 -14.07
CA ARG A 140 -0.18 -1.54 -12.72
C ARG A 140 1.03 -0.68 -12.40
N MET A 141 2.25 -1.20 -12.65
CA MET A 141 3.49 -0.49 -12.38
C MET A 141 3.64 0.77 -13.25
N ILE A 142 3.30 0.69 -14.54
CA ILE A 142 3.35 1.81 -15.47
C ILE A 142 2.41 2.92 -15.01
N SER A 143 1.18 2.61 -14.64
CA SER A 143 0.21 3.60 -14.15
C SER A 143 0.70 4.32 -12.88
N ALA A 144 1.24 3.57 -11.93
CA ALA A 144 1.81 4.12 -10.71
C ALA A 144 3.07 4.97 -10.99
N PHE A 145 3.95 4.52 -11.90
CA PHE A 145 5.12 5.27 -12.32
C PHE A 145 4.78 6.64 -12.90
N PHE A 146 3.82 6.71 -13.82
CA PHE A 146 3.38 7.98 -14.38
C PHE A 146 2.78 8.91 -13.32
N ALA A 147 1.98 8.36 -12.40
CA ALA A 147 1.38 9.13 -11.31
C ALA A 147 2.44 9.71 -10.36
N HIS A 148 3.43 8.91 -9.95
CA HIS A 148 4.54 9.39 -9.11
C HIS A 148 5.42 10.39 -9.86
N SER A 149 5.69 10.17 -11.14
CA SER A 149 6.46 11.10 -11.97
C SER A 149 5.77 12.46 -12.08
N MET A 150 4.45 12.45 -12.27
CA MET A 150 3.63 13.66 -12.29
C MET A 150 3.66 14.39 -10.95
N LEU A 151 3.52 13.66 -9.84
CA LEU A 151 3.62 14.23 -8.49
C LEU A 151 4.99 14.88 -8.26
N LEU A 152 6.07 14.23 -8.68
CA LEU A 152 7.42 14.77 -8.57
C LEU A 152 7.60 16.07 -9.36
N ILE A 153 7.14 16.11 -10.61
CA ILE A 153 7.22 17.29 -11.47
C ILE A 153 6.44 18.47 -10.87
N LEU A 154 5.25 18.19 -10.36
CA LEU A 154 4.42 19.21 -9.70
C LEU A 154 5.08 19.70 -8.40
N GLY A 155 5.61 18.78 -7.58
CA GLY A 155 6.33 19.13 -6.36
C GLY A 155 7.56 20.01 -6.61
N VAL A 156 8.34 19.71 -7.63
CA VAL A 156 9.50 20.54 -8.03
C VAL A 156 9.07 21.92 -8.51
N LYS A 157 7.99 22.01 -9.28
CA LYS A 157 7.46 23.32 -9.75
C LYS A 157 7.00 24.18 -8.58
N VAL A 158 6.27 23.61 -7.61
CA VAL A 158 5.80 24.33 -6.43
C VAL A 158 6.98 24.82 -5.59
N ALA A 159 7.98 23.96 -5.35
CA ALA A 159 9.18 24.32 -4.58
C ALA A 159 9.95 25.46 -5.24
N ARG A 160 10.12 25.47 -6.58
CA ARG A 160 10.76 26.56 -7.30
C ARG A 160 9.97 27.87 -7.23
N SER A 161 8.63 27.80 -7.32
CA SER A 161 7.77 28.98 -7.24
C SER A 161 7.87 29.65 -5.87
N THR A 162 8.01 28.88 -4.80
CA THR A 162 8.11 29.42 -3.42
C THR A 162 9.45 30.09 -3.18
N GLN A 163 10.53 29.65 -3.82
CA GLN A 163 11.86 30.26 -3.72
C GLN A 163 11.98 31.62 -4.42
N HIS A 164 11.10 31.94 -5.37
CA HIS A 164 11.09 33.22 -6.07
C HIS A 164 10.30 34.33 -5.34
N ILE A 165 9.63 34.01 -4.22
CA ILE A 165 8.80 34.95 -3.44
C ILE A 165 9.51 35.41 -2.17
N THR A 166 10.65 34.78 -1.82
CA THR A 166 11.53 35.16 -0.69
C THR A 166 12.76 35.89 -1.19
#